data_397b140a3a319a9fcd27a8f8f87938c3
#
_entry.id   397b140a3a319a9fcd27a8f8f87938c3
#
_cell.length_a   1.000
_cell.length_b   1.000
_cell.length_c   1.000
_cell.angle_alpha   90.00
_cell.angle_beta   90.00
_cell.angle_gamma   90.00
#
_symmetry.space_group_name_H-M   'P 1'
#
loop_
_entity.id
_entity.type
_entity.pdbx_description
1 polymer ?
#
loop_
_entity_poly.entity_id
_entity_poly.type
_entity_poly.pdbx_seq_one_letter_code
_entity_poly.pdbx_strand_id
1 'polypeptide(L)'
;PPRTSRSPTPYCPSMRIVCLDLEGVLVPEIWIEFAQRTGIPELRRTTRDEPDYDKLMMARLAILKRHGLGIAAIQDVIAAMGPMPGARDFLDALRGDYQVIILSDTFYEFARPLMRQLGLPTLFCHSLVVDDDGMIADYRLRMPEQKREAVTRLKELNFRVVAAGDSYNDTAMLAEAHAGILFHPPENVIREFPQFPVTRSYDELRREIDLAFAAG
;
A
#
# COMPACT_ATOMS: atom_id res chain seq x y z
N PRO A 1 -49.27 -24.23 19.98
CA PRO A 1 -48.85 -24.01 18.59
C PRO A 1 -47.36 -24.20 18.51
N PRO A 2 -46.86 -25.02 17.53
CA PRO A 2 -45.43 -25.26 17.36
C PRO A 2 -44.76 -23.98 16.87
N ARG A 3 -43.61 -23.61 17.44
CA ARG A 3 -42.77 -22.54 16.95
C ARG A 3 -42.26 -22.97 15.57
N THR A 4 -42.69 -22.25 14.52
CA THR A 4 -42.13 -22.38 13.19
C THR A 4 -40.67 -22.02 13.27
N SER A 5 -39.79 -22.96 12.97
CA SER A 5 -38.37 -22.74 12.83
C SER A 5 -38.18 -21.74 11.66
N ARG A 6 -37.82 -20.51 11.98
CA ARG A 6 -37.37 -19.55 10.96
C ARG A 6 -36.10 -20.14 10.34
N SER A 7 -36.08 -20.33 9.05
CA SER A 7 -34.83 -20.56 8.29
C SER A 7 -33.84 -19.46 8.64
N PRO A 8 -32.57 -19.76 8.83
CA PRO A 8 -31.57 -18.73 9.09
C PRO A 8 -31.65 -17.67 7.99
N THR A 9 -31.68 -16.40 8.38
CA THR A 9 -31.67 -15.29 7.44
C THR A 9 -30.41 -15.44 6.56
N PRO A 10 -30.54 -15.52 5.22
CA PRO A 10 -29.35 -15.64 4.39
C PRO A 10 -28.46 -14.40 4.59
N TYR A 11 -27.16 -14.62 4.84
CA TYR A 11 -26.19 -13.54 4.87
C TYR A 11 -26.09 -12.90 3.49
N CYS A 12 -25.77 -11.60 3.47
CA CYS A 12 -25.46 -10.90 2.23
C CYS A 12 -24.31 -11.62 1.50
N PRO A 13 -24.31 -11.72 0.17
CA PRO A 13 -23.15 -12.17 -0.58
C PRO A 13 -21.90 -11.40 -0.16
N SER A 14 -20.75 -12.04 -0.15
CA SER A 14 -19.50 -11.38 0.24
C SER A 14 -19.26 -10.15 -0.64
N MET A 15 -18.99 -9.01 -0.02
CA MET A 15 -18.65 -7.78 -0.74
C MET A 15 -17.22 -7.90 -1.31
N ARG A 16 -17.02 -7.34 -2.50
CA ARG A 16 -15.73 -7.37 -3.21
C ARG A 16 -14.86 -6.18 -2.80
N ILE A 17 -13.63 -6.44 -2.38
CA ILE A 17 -12.68 -5.41 -2.02
C ILE A 17 -11.31 -5.67 -2.62
N VAL A 18 -10.68 -4.64 -3.14
CA VAL A 18 -9.32 -4.67 -3.67
C VAL A 18 -8.39 -3.99 -2.67
N CYS A 19 -7.34 -4.67 -2.27
CA CYS A 19 -6.26 -4.13 -1.46
C CYS A 19 -5.05 -3.88 -2.36
N LEU A 20 -4.59 -2.65 -2.46
CA LEU A 20 -3.44 -2.25 -3.28
C LEU A 20 -2.30 -1.80 -2.38
N ASP A 21 -1.05 -2.15 -2.72
CA ASP A 21 0.06 -1.38 -2.23
C ASP A 21 0.07 0.03 -2.84
N LEU A 22 0.79 0.94 -2.23
CA LEU A 22 0.91 2.33 -2.68
C LEU A 22 2.14 2.53 -3.57
N GLU A 23 3.32 2.29 -2.99
CA GLU A 23 4.62 2.51 -3.64
C GLU A 23 4.88 1.37 -4.65
N GLY A 24 5.38 1.69 -5.84
CA GLY A 24 5.53 0.71 -6.92
C GLY A 24 4.24 0.31 -7.64
N VAL A 25 3.06 0.62 -7.06
CA VAL A 25 1.75 0.32 -7.66
C VAL A 25 1.02 1.58 -8.12
N LEU A 26 0.91 2.61 -7.28
CA LEU A 26 0.18 3.85 -7.59
C LEU A 26 1.08 5.07 -7.61
N VAL A 27 2.18 5.04 -6.87
CA VAL A 27 3.16 6.13 -6.77
C VAL A 27 4.57 5.56 -6.85
N PRO A 28 5.58 6.37 -7.22
CA PRO A 28 6.97 5.95 -7.15
C PRO A 28 7.41 5.63 -5.71
N GLU A 29 8.49 4.88 -5.56
CA GLU A 29 9.18 4.65 -4.28
C GLU A 29 9.57 5.98 -3.63
N ILE A 30 8.89 6.35 -2.54
CA ILE A 30 8.98 7.69 -1.94
C ILE A 30 10.42 8.02 -1.52
N TRP A 31 11.09 7.12 -0.81
CA TRP A 31 12.44 7.38 -0.32
C TRP A 31 13.49 7.49 -1.44
N ILE A 32 13.34 6.68 -2.49
CA ILE A 32 14.25 6.69 -3.63
C ILE A 32 14.10 8.00 -4.40
N GLU A 33 12.87 8.38 -4.72
CA GLU A 33 12.56 9.60 -5.45
C GLU A 33 12.90 10.85 -4.61
N PHE A 34 12.62 10.81 -3.31
CA PHE A 34 12.96 11.88 -2.38
C PHE A 34 14.48 12.10 -2.33
N ALA A 35 15.26 11.04 -2.22
CA ALA A 35 16.73 11.11 -2.24
C ALA A 35 17.25 11.73 -3.54
N GLN A 36 16.65 11.38 -4.67
CA GLN A 36 17.03 11.92 -5.97
C GLN A 36 16.72 13.41 -6.09
N ARG A 37 15.53 13.83 -5.67
CA ARG A 37 15.09 15.23 -5.76
C ARG A 37 15.81 16.16 -4.80
N THR A 38 16.17 15.66 -3.64
CA THR A 38 16.90 16.44 -2.61
C THR A 38 18.41 16.39 -2.79
N GLY A 39 18.94 15.50 -3.63
CA GLY A 39 20.39 15.29 -3.79
C GLY A 39 21.05 14.66 -2.55
N ILE A 40 20.28 13.94 -1.72
CA ILE A 40 20.76 13.26 -0.51
C ILE A 40 20.78 11.74 -0.77
N PRO A 41 21.88 11.20 -1.33
CA PRO A 41 21.93 9.79 -1.77
C PRO A 41 21.81 8.79 -0.63
N GLU A 42 22.17 9.14 0.60
CA GLU A 42 22.06 8.27 1.77
C GLU A 42 20.62 7.85 2.09
N LEU A 43 19.62 8.64 1.67
CA LEU A 43 18.20 8.33 1.84
C LEU A 43 17.69 7.22 0.90
N ARG A 44 18.48 6.83 -0.13
CA ARG A 44 18.13 5.75 -1.05
C ARG A 44 18.20 4.35 -0.45
N ARG A 45 18.85 4.21 0.70
CA ARG A 45 18.96 2.90 1.38
C ARG A 45 17.56 2.33 1.65
N THR A 46 17.42 1.05 1.40
CA THR A 46 16.18 0.29 1.59
C THR A 46 16.40 -0.85 2.59
N THR A 47 15.38 -1.62 2.88
CA THR A 47 15.47 -2.84 3.69
C THR A 47 16.37 -3.92 3.08
N ARG A 48 16.76 -3.80 1.81
CA ARG A 48 17.76 -4.65 1.16
C ARG A 48 19.19 -4.31 1.62
N ASP A 49 19.42 -3.04 1.98
CA ASP A 49 20.73 -2.54 2.42
C ASP A 49 20.87 -2.60 3.95
N GLU A 50 19.77 -2.42 4.67
CA GLU A 50 19.67 -2.54 6.13
C GLU A 50 18.37 -3.27 6.48
N PRO A 51 18.45 -4.59 6.76
CA PRO A 51 17.27 -5.41 7.05
C PRO A 51 16.55 -5.03 8.36
N ASP A 52 17.27 -4.39 9.29
CA ASP A 52 16.71 -3.89 10.53
C ASP A 52 15.96 -2.57 10.25
N TYR A 53 14.63 -2.66 10.22
CA TYR A 53 13.77 -1.51 9.90
C TYR A 53 13.97 -0.33 10.86
N ASP A 54 14.14 -0.60 12.16
CA ASP A 54 14.36 0.46 13.15
C ASP A 54 15.67 1.20 12.87
N LYS A 55 16.75 0.48 12.61
CA LYS A 55 18.04 1.09 12.25
C LYS A 55 17.93 1.92 10.97
N LEU A 56 17.24 1.39 9.97
CA LEU A 56 17.03 2.10 8.70
C LEU A 56 16.26 3.40 8.94
N MET A 57 15.15 3.35 9.69
CA MET A 57 14.34 4.53 9.95
C MET A 57 15.06 5.55 10.83
N MET A 58 15.73 5.12 11.89
CA MET A 58 16.51 6.03 12.73
C MET A 58 17.64 6.73 11.97
N ALA A 59 18.31 6.01 11.04
CA ALA A 59 19.31 6.62 10.17
C ALA A 59 18.68 7.67 9.24
N ARG A 60 17.51 7.39 8.65
CA ARG A 60 16.77 8.34 7.80
C ARG A 60 16.37 9.59 8.59
N LEU A 61 15.81 9.44 9.79
CA LEU A 61 15.43 10.57 10.65
C LEU A 61 16.65 11.43 11.03
N ALA A 62 17.79 10.82 11.34
CA ALA A 62 19.02 11.53 11.61
C ALA A 62 19.52 12.33 10.39
N ILE A 63 19.39 11.77 9.18
CA ILE A 63 19.73 12.46 7.93
C ILE A 63 18.81 13.65 7.69
N LEU A 64 17.48 13.47 7.81
CA LEU A 64 16.51 14.55 7.66
C LEU A 64 16.80 15.71 8.63
N LYS A 65 17.05 15.38 9.90
CA LYS A 65 17.41 16.37 10.92
C LYS A 65 18.70 17.11 10.60
N ARG A 66 19.76 16.39 10.16
CA ARG A 66 21.05 16.98 9.76
C ARG A 66 20.89 17.98 8.61
N HIS A 67 19.98 17.72 7.70
CA HIS A 67 19.68 18.59 6.54
C HIS A 67 18.60 19.63 6.83
N GLY A 68 18.08 19.72 8.04
CA GLY A 68 17.03 20.67 8.42
C GLY A 68 15.71 20.48 7.68
N LEU A 69 15.41 19.23 7.24
CA LEU A 69 14.21 18.89 6.48
C LEU A 69 13.05 18.57 7.44
N GLY A 70 12.23 19.58 7.70
CA GLY A 70 10.96 19.40 8.41
C GLY A 70 9.86 18.85 7.51
N ILE A 71 8.74 18.47 8.13
CA ILE A 71 7.62 17.79 7.45
C ILE A 71 7.05 18.59 6.27
N ALA A 72 6.98 19.93 6.38
CA ALA A 72 6.45 20.77 5.30
C ALA A 72 7.33 20.69 4.04
N ALA A 73 8.65 20.83 4.19
CA ALA A 73 9.59 20.73 3.06
C ALA A 73 9.57 19.32 2.43
N ILE A 74 9.43 18.28 3.24
CA ILE A 74 9.31 16.90 2.77
C ILE A 74 8.01 16.72 1.98
N GLN A 75 6.89 17.25 2.47
CA GLN A 75 5.61 17.16 1.79
C GLN A 75 5.61 17.91 0.45
N ASP A 76 6.32 19.03 0.34
CA ASP A 76 6.47 19.77 -0.92
C ASP A 76 7.23 18.94 -1.97
N VAL A 77 8.30 18.27 -1.57
CA VAL A 77 9.05 17.37 -2.46
C VAL A 77 8.18 16.19 -2.91
N ILE A 78 7.46 15.57 -1.96
CA ILE A 78 6.57 14.44 -2.27
C ILE A 78 5.41 14.87 -3.16
N ALA A 79 4.82 16.05 -2.93
CA ALA A 79 3.76 16.58 -3.79
C ALA A 79 4.19 16.74 -5.25
N ALA A 80 5.45 17.09 -5.48
CA ALA A 80 6.02 17.24 -6.81
C ALA A 80 6.36 15.90 -7.51
N MET A 81 6.35 14.76 -6.79
CA MET A 81 6.57 13.44 -7.39
C MET A 81 5.40 13.03 -8.28
N GLY A 82 4.19 13.22 -7.78
CA GLY A 82 2.94 12.81 -8.45
C GLY A 82 2.69 11.29 -8.44
N PRO A 83 1.47 10.87 -8.79
CA PRO A 83 1.15 9.48 -9.07
C PRO A 83 1.86 8.96 -10.33
N MET A 84 1.99 7.63 -10.43
CA MET A 84 2.45 6.99 -11.66
C MET A 84 1.48 7.28 -12.83
N PRO A 85 1.97 7.33 -14.07
CA PRO A 85 1.12 7.57 -15.23
C PRO A 85 -0.04 6.58 -15.31
N GLY A 86 -1.28 7.07 -15.38
CA GLY A 86 -2.49 6.26 -15.43
C GLY A 86 -3.01 5.74 -14.08
N ALA A 87 -2.24 5.90 -12.98
CA ALA A 87 -2.62 5.39 -11.65
C ALA A 87 -3.94 5.99 -11.14
N ARG A 88 -4.15 7.28 -11.37
CA ARG A 88 -5.37 7.97 -10.97
C ARG A 88 -6.60 7.42 -11.70
N ASP A 89 -6.52 7.30 -13.03
CA ASP A 89 -7.63 6.83 -13.85
C ASP A 89 -7.96 5.37 -13.54
N PHE A 90 -6.93 4.54 -13.36
CA PHE A 90 -7.08 3.16 -12.91
C PHE A 90 -7.81 3.08 -11.56
N LEU A 91 -7.37 3.86 -10.58
CA LEU A 91 -7.95 3.87 -9.23
C LEU A 91 -9.40 4.34 -9.25
N ASP A 92 -9.73 5.37 -10.02
CA ASP A 92 -11.09 5.89 -10.13
C ASP A 92 -12.01 4.87 -10.83
N ALA A 93 -11.56 4.22 -11.91
CA ALA A 93 -12.28 3.14 -12.56
C ALA A 93 -12.50 1.94 -11.63
N LEU A 94 -11.47 1.54 -10.87
CA LEU A 94 -11.56 0.44 -9.92
C LEU A 94 -12.58 0.71 -8.80
N ARG A 95 -12.60 1.94 -8.29
CA ARG A 95 -13.54 2.40 -7.24
C ARG A 95 -14.99 2.49 -7.73
N GLY A 96 -15.22 2.56 -9.04
CA GLY A 96 -16.56 2.48 -9.62
C GLY A 96 -17.21 1.11 -9.45
N ASP A 97 -16.42 0.04 -9.41
CA ASP A 97 -16.91 -1.34 -9.38
C ASP A 97 -16.66 -2.07 -8.07
N TYR A 98 -15.63 -1.65 -7.31
CA TYR A 98 -15.14 -2.33 -6.11
C TYR A 98 -14.90 -1.37 -4.95
N GLN A 99 -14.97 -1.88 -3.73
CA GLN A 99 -14.35 -1.21 -2.60
C GLN A 99 -12.83 -1.29 -2.75
N VAL A 100 -12.11 -0.20 -2.45
CA VAL A 100 -10.65 -0.16 -2.58
C VAL A 100 -10.03 0.39 -1.30
N ILE A 101 -9.04 -0.32 -0.78
CA ILE A 101 -8.18 0.13 0.32
C ILE A 101 -6.72 0.04 -0.13
N ILE A 102 -5.96 1.09 0.16
CA ILE A 102 -4.51 1.09 0.01
C ILE A 102 -3.88 0.65 1.33
N LEU A 103 -3.00 -0.34 1.27
CA LEU A 103 -2.23 -0.88 2.39
C LEU A 103 -0.76 -0.61 2.13
N SER A 104 -0.12 0.27 2.91
CA SER A 104 1.26 0.70 2.64
C SER A 104 2.10 0.80 3.91
N ASP A 105 3.39 0.51 3.80
CA ASP A 105 4.36 0.69 4.88
C ASP A 105 4.95 2.11 4.95
N THR A 106 4.36 3.05 4.22
CA THR A 106 4.64 4.48 4.31
C THR A 106 3.99 5.13 5.54
N PHE A 107 4.02 6.46 5.61
CA PHE A 107 3.47 7.25 6.72
C PHE A 107 2.38 8.20 6.21
N TYR A 108 1.32 8.42 7.00
CA TYR A 108 0.23 9.33 6.65
C TYR A 108 0.72 10.73 6.28
N GLU A 109 1.72 11.23 7.00
CA GLU A 109 2.29 12.55 6.80
C GLU A 109 3.00 12.67 5.47
N PHE A 110 3.67 11.61 5.02
CA PHE A 110 4.30 11.53 3.70
C PHE A 110 3.28 11.31 2.59
N ALA A 111 2.34 10.40 2.79
CA ALA A 111 1.36 10.03 1.77
C ALA A 111 0.34 11.14 1.47
N ARG A 112 0.06 12.04 2.42
CA ARG A 112 -1.01 13.05 2.32
C ARG A 112 -1.03 13.83 1.01
N PRO A 113 0.09 14.38 0.48
CA PRO A 113 0.09 15.08 -0.80
C PRO A 113 -0.33 14.21 -1.98
N LEU A 114 0.15 12.96 -2.01
CA LEU A 114 -0.16 11.99 -3.06
C LEU A 114 -1.61 11.49 -2.96
N MET A 115 -2.12 11.28 -1.74
CA MET A 115 -3.53 10.92 -1.55
C MET A 115 -4.49 11.98 -2.08
N ARG A 116 -4.17 13.26 -1.96
CA ARG A 116 -4.96 14.33 -2.57
C ARG A 116 -5.00 14.21 -4.10
N GLN A 117 -3.86 13.89 -4.73
CA GLN A 117 -3.76 13.70 -6.17
C GLN A 117 -4.46 12.43 -6.64
N LEU A 118 -4.51 11.38 -5.81
CA LEU A 118 -5.22 10.14 -6.05
C LEU A 118 -6.73 10.19 -5.69
N GLY A 119 -7.27 11.36 -5.28
CA GLY A 119 -8.68 11.52 -4.96
C GLY A 119 -9.10 10.98 -3.61
N LEU A 120 -8.19 11.06 -2.64
CA LEU A 120 -8.41 10.69 -1.24
C LEU A 120 -8.93 9.25 -1.06
N PRO A 121 -8.27 8.23 -1.61
CA PRO A 121 -8.64 6.84 -1.35
C PRO A 121 -8.42 6.50 0.12
N THR A 122 -9.08 5.45 0.59
CA THR A 122 -8.83 4.90 1.93
C THR A 122 -7.40 4.37 2.00
N LEU A 123 -6.63 4.82 2.98
CA LEU A 123 -5.24 4.42 3.20
C LEU A 123 -5.07 3.89 4.62
N PHE A 124 -4.42 2.73 4.75
CA PHE A 124 -3.92 2.19 6.00
C PHE A 124 -2.40 2.14 5.94
N CYS A 125 -1.74 2.93 6.78
CA CYS A 125 -0.29 3.00 6.87
C CYS A 125 0.17 3.36 8.28
N HIS A 126 1.43 3.72 8.44
CA HIS A 126 2.06 4.13 9.70
C HIS A 126 1.90 5.63 9.95
N SER A 127 2.41 6.14 11.07
CA SER A 127 2.39 7.56 11.42
C SER A 127 3.78 8.02 11.85
N LEU A 128 4.09 9.29 11.55
CA LEU A 128 5.26 9.98 12.10
C LEU A 128 4.87 10.72 13.39
N VAL A 129 5.85 10.92 14.25
CA VAL A 129 5.75 11.86 15.35
C VAL A 129 6.45 13.14 14.92
N VAL A 130 5.68 14.20 14.75
CA VAL A 130 6.18 15.52 14.36
C VAL A 130 6.14 16.42 15.59
N ASP A 131 7.24 17.11 15.88
CA ASP A 131 7.32 18.05 16.98
C ASP A 131 6.71 19.43 16.63
N ASP A 132 6.69 20.33 17.62
CA ASP A 132 6.09 21.67 17.47
C ASP A 132 6.84 22.56 16.45
N ASP A 133 8.11 22.25 16.19
CA ASP A 133 8.93 22.92 15.17
C ASP A 133 8.73 22.32 13.77
N GLY A 134 7.89 21.31 13.63
CA GLY A 134 7.62 20.60 12.37
C GLY A 134 8.73 19.62 11.96
N MET A 135 9.63 19.26 12.88
CA MET A 135 10.65 18.24 12.62
C MET A 135 10.11 16.85 12.96
N ILE A 136 10.61 15.85 12.25
CA ILE A 136 10.24 14.45 12.51
C ILE A 136 11.09 13.96 13.69
N ALA A 137 10.42 13.75 14.83
CA ALA A 137 11.07 13.30 16.06
C ALA A 137 11.14 11.76 16.16
N ASP A 138 10.14 11.05 15.62
CA ASP A 138 10.01 9.60 15.74
C ASP A 138 8.97 9.07 14.74
N TYR A 139 8.74 7.75 14.74
CA TYR A 139 7.68 7.11 13.97
C TYR A 139 6.91 6.09 14.82
N ARG A 140 5.71 5.73 14.38
CA ARG A 140 4.85 4.74 15.02
C ARG A 140 4.33 3.76 14.00
N LEU A 141 4.68 2.49 14.16
CA LEU A 141 4.08 1.41 13.38
C LEU A 141 2.62 1.23 13.83
N ARG A 142 1.74 1.07 12.86
CA ARG A 142 0.32 0.81 13.12
C ARG A 142 0.13 -0.51 13.84
N MET A 143 0.75 -1.56 13.32
CA MET A 143 0.79 -2.92 13.89
C MET A 143 1.83 -3.76 13.13
N PRO A 144 2.32 -4.88 13.71
CA PRO A 144 3.14 -5.82 12.97
C PRO A 144 2.39 -6.41 11.77
N GLU A 145 3.11 -6.67 10.68
CA GLU A 145 2.57 -7.28 9.44
C GLU A 145 1.24 -6.67 8.96
N GLN A 146 1.12 -5.36 9.06
CA GLN A 146 -0.13 -4.61 8.92
C GLN A 146 -0.90 -4.88 7.62
N LYS A 147 -0.19 -5.15 6.50
CA LYS A 147 -0.82 -5.45 5.20
C LYS A 147 -1.54 -6.80 5.27
N ARG A 148 -0.86 -7.84 5.76
CA ARG A 148 -1.45 -9.17 5.93
C ARG A 148 -2.60 -9.15 6.93
N GLU A 149 -2.40 -8.54 8.09
CA GLU A 149 -3.43 -8.45 9.14
C GLU A 149 -4.67 -7.70 8.67
N ALA A 150 -4.52 -6.63 7.87
CA ALA A 150 -5.66 -5.95 7.29
C ALA A 150 -6.48 -6.87 6.38
N VAL A 151 -5.84 -7.65 5.51
CA VAL A 151 -6.51 -8.62 4.63
C VAL A 151 -7.23 -9.70 5.45
N THR A 152 -6.56 -10.26 6.47
CA THR A 152 -7.17 -11.26 7.37
C THR A 152 -8.47 -10.71 7.99
N ARG A 153 -8.44 -9.49 8.55
CA ARG A 153 -9.63 -8.89 9.18
C ARG A 153 -10.74 -8.56 8.18
N LEU A 154 -10.40 -8.15 6.97
CA LEU A 154 -11.41 -7.93 5.93
C LEU A 154 -12.11 -9.24 5.53
N LYS A 155 -11.38 -10.36 5.45
CA LYS A 155 -11.95 -11.68 5.21
C LYS A 155 -12.90 -12.09 6.34
N GLU A 156 -12.52 -11.85 7.61
CA GLU A 156 -13.37 -12.09 8.79
C GLU A 156 -14.66 -11.25 8.77
N LEU A 157 -14.63 -10.07 8.14
CA LEU A 157 -15.79 -9.22 7.89
C LEU A 157 -16.62 -9.63 6.66
N ASN A 158 -16.39 -10.82 6.12
CA ASN A 158 -17.08 -11.38 4.96
C ASN A 158 -16.80 -10.61 3.64
N PHE A 159 -15.61 -10.00 3.50
CA PHE A 159 -15.17 -9.49 2.21
C PHE A 159 -14.46 -10.59 1.40
N ARG A 160 -14.73 -10.61 0.10
CA ARG A 160 -13.87 -11.28 -0.85
C ARG A 160 -12.75 -10.32 -1.24
N VAL A 161 -11.52 -10.67 -0.89
CA VAL A 161 -10.36 -9.79 -1.02
C VAL A 161 -9.49 -10.22 -2.19
N VAL A 162 -9.18 -9.30 -3.10
CA VAL A 162 -8.11 -9.41 -4.09
C VAL A 162 -7.03 -8.41 -3.70
N ALA A 163 -5.77 -8.81 -3.68
CA ALA A 163 -4.66 -7.95 -3.32
C ALA A 163 -3.65 -7.80 -4.46
N ALA A 164 -3.06 -6.61 -4.61
CA ALA A 164 -1.98 -6.38 -5.57
C ALA A 164 -0.83 -5.59 -4.93
N GLY A 165 0.40 -5.97 -5.27
CA GLY A 165 1.63 -5.36 -4.79
C GLY A 165 2.79 -5.63 -5.74
N ASP A 166 3.97 -5.04 -5.51
CA ASP A 166 5.10 -5.10 -6.43
C ASP A 166 6.31 -5.87 -5.90
N SER A 167 6.39 -6.07 -4.59
CA SER A 167 7.65 -6.48 -3.95
C SER A 167 7.48 -7.51 -2.83
N TYR A 168 8.60 -7.91 -2.21
CA TYR A 168 8.63 -8.92 -1.15
C TYR A 168 7.74 -8.61 0.05
N ASN A 169 7.66 -7.35 0.46
CA ASN A 169 6.85 -6.93 1.59
C ASN A 169 5.34 -7.10 1.37
N ASP A 170 4.93 -7.32 0.10
CA ASP A 170 3.53 -7.58 -0.24
C ASP A 170 3.18 -9.06 -0.24
N THR A 171 4.16 -9.94 -0.37
CA THR A 171 3.91 -11.38 -0.60
C THR A 171 3.05 -12.03 0.48
N ALA A 172 3.20 -11.63 1.75
CA ALA A 172 2.36 -12.10 2.84
C ALA A 172 0.90 -11.62 2.69
N MET A 173 0.68 -10.38 2.27
CA MET A 173 -0.64 -9.83 1.95
C MET A 173 -1.26 -10.56 0.75
N LEU A 174 -0.48 -10.79 -0.32
CA LEU A 174 -0.94 -11.48 -1.52
C LEU A 174 -1.34 -12.91 -1.23
N ALA A 175 -0.54 -13.63 -0.42
CA ALA A 175 -0.83 -15.00 -0.02
C ALA A 175 -2.06 -15.11 0.89
N GLU A 176 -2.32 -14.12 1.73
CA GLU A 176 -3.48 -14.08 2.62
C GLU A 176 -4.77 -13.79 1.87
N ALA A 177 -4.75 -13.02 0.78
CA ALA A 177 -5.93 -12.67 0.00
C ALA A 177 -6.56 -13.90 -0.68
N HIS A 178 -7.82 -13.77 -1.16
CA HIS A 178 -8.44 -14.82 -1.99
C HIS A 178 -7.76 -14.94 -3.34
N ALA A 179 -7.18 -13.84 -3.85
CA ALA A 179 -6.26 -13.84 -4.99
C ALA A 179 -5.22 -12.73 -4.80
N GLY A 180 -3.96 -13.06 -5.00
CA GLY A 180 -2.85 -12.12 -5.02
C GLY A 180 -2.31 -11.92 -6.42
N ILE A 181 -1.95 -10.69 -6.77
CA ILE A 181 -1.47 -10.30 -8.10
C ILE A 181 -0.19 -9.48 -7.93
N LEU A 182 0.82 -9.77 -8.72
CA LEU A 182 2.05 -8.99 -8.76
C LEU A 182 1.97 -7.93 -9.87
N PHE A 183 2.32 -6.68 -9.52
CA PHE A 183 2.34 -5.56 -10.45
C PHE A 183 3.77 -5.03 -10.60
N HIS A 184 4.34 -5.08 -11.82
CA HIS A 184 5.73 -4.70 -12.10
C HIS A 184 6.79 -5.28 -11.15
N PRO A 185 6.67 -6.54 -10.70
CA PRO A 185 7.60 -7.10 -9.73
C PRO A 185 9.01 -7.27 -10.33
N PRO A 186 10.07 -7.22 -9.49
CA PRO A 186 11.41 -7.59 -9.90
C PRO A 186 11.52 -9.11 -10.14
N GLU A 187 12.46 -9.52 -11.00
CA GLU A 187 12.64 -10.91 -11.45
C GLU A 187 12.86 -11.93 -10.34
N ASN A 188 13.48 -11.53 -9.23
CA ASN A 188 13.69 -12.40 -8.08
C ASN A 188 12.36 -12.73 -7.39
N VAL A 189 11.44 -11.76 -7.26
CA VAL A 189 10.10 -11.99 -6.69
C VAL A 189 9.29 -12.92 -7.60
N ILE A 190 9.34 -12.74 -8.93
CA ILE A 190 8.66 -13.64 -9.88
C ILE A 190 9.12 -15.08 -9.71
N ARG A 191 10.43 -15.30 -9.57
CA ARG A 191 11.00 -16.66 -9.43
C ARG A 191 10.63 -17.32 -8.12
N GLU A 192 10.55 -16.55 -7.03
CA GLU A 192 10.28 -17.08 -5.70
C GLU A 192 8.79 -17.27 -5.43
N PHE A 193 7.94 -16.50 -6.12
CA PHE A 193 6.49 -16.54 -5.94
C PHE A 193 5.74 -16.79 -7.26
N PRO A 194 6.03 -17.89 -7.96
CA PRO A 194 5.46 -18.18 -9.29
C PRO A 194 3.95 -18.45 -9.26
N GLN A 195 3.35 -18.59 -8.08
CA GLN A 195 1.91 -18.76 -7.90
C GLN A 195 1.09 -17.50 -8.16
N PHE A 196 1.72 -16.32 -8.12
CA PHE A 196 1.01 -15.07 -8.37
C PHE A 196 1.11 -14.66 -9.84
N PRO A 197 -0.01 -14.33 -10.51
CA PRO A 197 0.01 -13.76 -11.84
C PRO A 197 0.79 -12.43 -11.83
N VAL A 198 1.57 -12.20 -12.88
CA VAL A 198 2.39 -11.00 -13.08
C VAL A 198 1.71 -10.10 -14.10
N THR A 199 1.54 -8.84 -13.75
CA THR A 199 0.98 -7.79 -14.59
C THR A 199 1.96 -6.63 -14.76
N ARG A 200 1.95 -5.98 -15.94
CA ARG A 200 2.87 -4.90 -16.31
C ARG A 200 2.18 -3.64 -16.83
N SER A 201 0.85 -3.62 -16.75
CA SER A 201 0.03 -2.45 -17.06
C SER A 201 -1.23 -2.44 -16.20
N TYR A 202 -1.85 -1.28 -16.05
CA TYR A 202 -3.11 -1.17 -15.30
C TYR A 202 -4.25 -1.92 -15.98
N ASP A 203 -4.23 -2.05 -17.31
CA ASP A 203 -5.23 -2.85 -18.04
C ASP A 203 -5.09 -4.35 -17.75
N GLU A 204 -3.86 -4.84 -17.65
CA GLU A 204 -3.60 -6.22 -17.23
C GLU A 204 -4.02 -6.44 -15.79
N LEU A 205 -3.60 -5.52 -14.87
CA LEU A 205 -3.96 -5.60 -13.46
C LEU A 205 -5.47 -5.58 -13.27
N ARG A 206 -6.18 -4.71 -13.98
CA ARG A 206 -7.64 -4.64 -13.95
C ARG A 206 -8.27 -5.95 -14.40
N ARG A 207 -7.80 -6.52 -15.50
CA ARG A 207 -8.30 -7.79 -16.04
C ARG A 207 -8.11 -8.94 -15.05
N GLU A 208 -6.94 -9.05 -14.43
CA GLU A 208 -6.68 -10.08 -13.41
C GLU A 208 -7.58 -9.93 -12.18
N ILE A 209 -7.82 -8.70 -11.72
CA ILE A 209 -8.77 -8.42 -10.62
C ILE A 209 -10.19 -8.87 -11.00
N ASP A 210 -10.66 -8.52 -12.20
CA ASP A 210 -12.00 -8.90 -12.68
C ASP A 210 -12.14 -10.42 -12.80
N LEU A 211 -11.12 -11.11 -13.32
CA LEU A 211 -11.09 -12.58 -13.41
C LEU A 211 -11.11 -13.23 -12.02
N ALA A 212 -10.34 -12.71 -11.07
CA ALA A 212 -10.30 -13.21 -9.69
C ALA A 212 -11.67 -13.10 -9.00
N PHE A 213 -12.42 -12.04 -9.26
CA PHE A 213 -13.77 -11.88 -8.71
C PHE A 213 -14.84 -12.67 -9.47
N ALA A 214 -14.60 -13.01 -10.74
CA ALA A 214 -15.53 -13.83 -11.53
C ALA A 214 -15.41 -15.33 -11.22
N ALA A 215 -14.25 -15.79 -10.78
CA ALA A 215 -13.95 -17.20 -10.51
C ALA A 215 -14.54 -17.75 -9.20
N GLY A 216 -15.23 -16.96 -8.41
CA GLY A 216 -15.80 -17.36 -7.14
C GLY A 216 -16.93 -16.48 -6.66
#